data_721e72d7ec5f3bdabf74d15817e42125
#
_entry.id   721e72d7ec5f3bdabf74d15817e42125
#
_cell.length_a   1.000
_cell.length_b   1.000
_cell.length_c   1.000
_cell.angle_alpha   90.00
_cell.angle_beta   90.00
_cell.angle_gamma   90.00
#
_symmetry.space_group_name_H-M   'P 1'
#
loop_
_entity.id
_entity.type
_entity.pdbx_description
1 polymer ?
#
loop_
_entity_poly.entity_id
_entity_poly.type
_entity_poly.pdbx_seq_one_letter_code
_entity_poly.pdbx_strand_id
1 'polypeptide(L)'
;PFKFTAEAYGKIMDRMESYTVDNVRVRYSGFNDSEGYTLGLDLKLFGELAPGADSWISFSTMRSRMRFVDDVHELGWIPTPQEQRYNLTLYFQDYLPQLPQYKLHLKFIWSEGLPYGYPRNEKMRYLGHMGDYRRVDIGASRTFSASTDKWMKKTKHVDSWSVQFDVFNLVGWNNMNSYDWVTA
;
A
#
# COMPACT_ATOMS: atom_id res chain seq x y z
N PRO A 1 -23.57 7.11 -8.63
CA PRO A 1 -22.70 7.37 -9.82
C PRO A 1 -21.28 6.88 -9.56
N PHE A 2 -20.64 6.32 -10.63
CA PHE A 2 -19.26 5.89 -10.58
C PHE A 2 -18.34 6.97 -11.18
N LYS A 3 -17.17 7.14 -10.58
CA LYS A 3 -16.10 8.02 -11.08
C LYS A 3 -14.87 7.16 -11.40
N PHE A 4 -14.40 7.24 -12.64
CA PHE A 4 -13.14 6.64 -13.06
C PHE A 4 -12.07 7.71 -13.14
N THR A 5 -10.88 7.41 -12.62
CA THR A 5 -9.70 8.27 -12.72
C THR A 5 -8.53 7.43 -13.25
N ALA A 6 -7.82 7.97 -14.21
CA ALA A 6 -6.58 7.41 -14.73
C ALA A 6 -5.52 8.50 -14.70
N GLU A 7 -4.36 8.21 -14.15
CA GLU A 7 -3.24 9.14 -14.02
C GLU A 7 -1.95 8.43 -14.46
N ALA A 8 -1.28 8.99 -15.47
CA ALA A 8 0.05 8.56 -15.88
C ALA A 8 1.06 9.59 -15.38
N TYR A 9 2.17 9.14 -14.83
CA TYR A 9 3.20 10.02 -14.31
C TYR A 9 4.60 9.55 -14.68
N GLY A 10 5.52 10.52 -14.76
CA GLY A 10 6.94 10.30 -14.95
C GLY A 10 7.75 11.23 -14.06
N LYS A 11 8.80 10.68 -13.45
CA LYS A 11 9.75 11.43 -12.62
C LYS A 11 11.17 11.08 -13.03
N ILE A 12 11.99 12.10 -13.24
CA ILE A 12 13.44 11.96 -13.44
C ILE A 12 14.10 12.48 -12.15
N MET A 13 15.07 11.75 -11.68
CA MET A 13 15.81 12.05 -10.46
C MET A 13 17.30 12.12 -10.79
N ASP A 14 17.94 13.21 -10.40
CA ASP A 14 19.34 13.47 -10.58
C ASP A 14 20.02 13.68 -9.22
N ARG A 15 21.28 13.31 -9.08
CA ARG A 15 22.07 13.50 -7.86
C ARG A 15 21.40 12.97 -6.60
N MET A 16 20.86 11.76 -6.68
CA MET A 16 20.31 11.11 -5.51
C MET A 16 21.42 10.57 -4.62
N GLU A 17 21.23 10.66 -3.32
CA GLU A 17 22.05 9.96 -2.37
C GLU A 17 21.75 8.47 -2.42
N SER A 18 22.76 7.65 -2.65
CA SER A 18 22.61 6.21 -2.61
C SER A 18 22.54 5.69 -1.18
N TYR A 19 21.90 4.56 -1.01
CA TYR A 19 21.82 3.89 0.27
C TYR A 19 21.81 2.37 0.13
N THR A 20 22.19 1.68 1.19
CA THR A 20 22.04 0.23 1.33
C THR A 20 21.03 -0.08 2.40
N VAL A 21 20.34 -1.21 2.25
CA VAL A 21 19.48 -1.75 3.30
C VAL A 21 20.18 -2.97 3.87
N ASP A 22 20.56 -2.88 5.15
CA ASP A 22 21.19 -3.95 5.91
C ASP A 22 20.19 -4.47 6.92
N ASN A 23 19.56 -5.60 6.59
CA ASN A 23 18.35 -6.12 7.24
C ASN A 23 17.21 -5.07 7.16
N VAL A 24 16.94 -4.38 8.27
CA VAL A 24 15.93 -3.31 8.37
C VAL A 24 16.56 -1.91 8.48
N ARG A 25 17.89 -1.82 8.46
CA ARG A 25 18.63 -0.56 8.62
C ARG A 25 18.96 0.03 7.27
N VAL A 26 18.57 1.28 7.07
CA VAL A 26 18.99 2.07 5.92
C VAL A 26 20.33 2.74 6.27
N ARG A 27 21.34 2.55 5.43
CA ARG A 27 22.65 3.20 5.54
C ARG A 27 22.86 4.06 4.30
N TYR A 28 22.89 5.34 4.48
CA TYR A 28 23.17 6.30 3.42
C TYR A 28 24.66 6.38 3.12
N SER A 29 25.01 6.57 1.83
CA SER A 29 26.40 6.69 1.40
C SER A 29 27.02 8.03 1.78
N GLY A 30 26.22 9.08 1.90
CA GLY A 30 26.66 10.47 2.06
C GLY A 30 27.08 11.14 0.75
N PHE A 31 26.91 10.47 -0.40
CA PHE A 31 27.27 10.98 -1.72
C PHE A 31 26.05 11.04 -2.65
N ASN A 32 25.97 12.09 -3.46
CA ASN A 32 24.96 12.25 -4.50
C ASN A 32 25.44 11.56 -5.79
N ASP A 33 25.55 10.24 -5.72
CA ASP A 33 26.25 9.39 -6.68
C ASP A 33 25.31 8.55 -7.55
N SER A 34 24.02 8.83 -7.50
CA SER A 34 23.03 8.07 -8.28
C SER A 34 22.02 8.96 -8.99
N GLU A 35 21.47 8.44 -10.05
CA GLU A 35 20.37 9.02 -10.82
C GLU A 35 19.29 7.98 -11.07
N GLY A 36 18.09 8.41 -11.41
CA GLY A 36 16.99 7.49 -11.57
C GLY A 36 15.81 8.04 -12.35
N TYR A 37 14.87 7.14 -12.62
CA TYR A 37 13.56 7.51 -13.16
C TYR A 37 12.46 6.64 -12.55
N THR A 38 11.26 7.20 -12.52
CA THR A 38 10.04 6.47 -12.17
C THR A 38 8.99 6.77 -13.21
N LEU A 39 8.35 5.73 -13.73
CA LEU A 39 7.18 5.81 -14.61
C LEU A 39 6.06 5.00 -13.98
N GLY A 40 4.83 5.51 -14.02
CA GLY A 40 3.71 4.78 -13.45
C GLY A 40 2.37 5.17 -14.03
N LEU A 41 1.39 4.32 -13.76
CA LEU A 41 -0.01 4.48 -14.12
C LEU A 41 -0.87 4.09 -12.92
N ASP A 42 -1.73 4.99 -12.50
CA ASP A 42 -2.70 4.79 -11.45
C ASP A 42 -4.11 4.83 -12.03
N LEU A 43 -4.88 3.79 -11.76
CA LEU A 43 -6.27 3.64 -12.14
C LEU A 43 -7.14 3.53 -10.89
N LYS A 44 -8.22 4.28 -10.82
CA LYS A 44 -9.16 4.21 -9.71
C LYS A 44 -10.59 4.29 -10.21
N LEU A 45 -11.40 3.33 -9.80
CA LEU A 45 -12.84 3.35 -9.92
C LEU A 45 -13.42 3.54 -8.51
N PHE A 46 -14.18 4.59 -8.35
CA PHE A 46 -14.82 4.94 -7.09
C PHE A 46 -16.32 5.16 -7.32
N GLY A 47 -17.15 4.72 -6.38
CA GLY A 47 -18.58 4.96 -6.43
C GLY A 47 -19.36 4.23 -5.34
N GLU A 48 -20.64 4.51 -5.28
CA GLU A 48 -21.57 3.85 -4.38
C GLU A 48 -22.14 2.61 -5.06
N LEU A 49 -21.83 1.43 -4.56
CA LEU A 49 -22.48 0.17 -4.92
C LEU A 49 -23.82 0.02 -4.18
N ALA A 50 -23.84 0.46 -2.93
CA ALA A 50 -25.05 0.65 -2.15
C ALA A 50 -25.21 2.14 -1.79
N PRO A 51 -26.41 2.73 -1.78
CA PRO A 51 -26.62 4.13 -1.46
C PRO A 51 -25.98 4.54 -0.13
N GLY A 52 -25.10 5.54 -0.17
CA GLY A 52 -24.37 6.02 1.01
C GLY A 52 -23.20 5.13 1.46
N ALA A 53 -22.85 4.10 0.69
CA ALA A 53 -21.72 3.21 0.96
C ALA A 53 -20.68 3.28 -0.17
N ASP A 54 -19.65 4.08 0.03
CA ASP A 54 -18.58 4.28 -0.93
C ASP A 54 -17.72 3.01 -1.06
N SER A 55 -17.52 2.58 -2.30
CA SER A 55 -16.66 1.46 -2.64
C SER A 55 -15.67 1.86 -3.72
N TRP A 56 -14.50 1.25 -3.75
CA TRP A 56 -13.51 1.59 -4.74
C TRP A 56 -12.56 0.45 -5.07
N ILE A 57 -12.04 0.51 -6.29
CA ILE A 57 -10.98 -0.35 -6.80
C ILE A 57 -9.85 0.59 -7.23
N SER A 58 -8.64 0.31 -6.80
CA SER A 58 -7.43 1.01 -7.23
C SER A 58 -6.42 0.01 -7.73
N PHE A 59 -5.88 0.27 -8.91
CA PHE A 59 -4.77 -0.48 -9.49
C PHE A 59 -3.67 0.49 -9.85
N SER A 60 -2.47 0.22 -9.38
CA SER A 60 -1.26 0.99 -9.68
C SER A 60 -0.21 0.08 -10.28
N THR A 61 0.47 0.57 -11.30
CA THR A 61 1.68 -0.05 -11.83
C THR A 61 2.80 0.98 -11.89
N MET A 62 4.00 0.59 -11.46
CA MET A 62 5.14 1.48 -11.38
C MET A 62 6.41 0.74 -11.81
N ARG A 63 7.24 1.42 -12.58
CA ARG A 63 8.62 1.03 -12.83
C ARG A 63 9.55 2.13 -12.33
N SER A 64 10.39 1.81 -11.38
CA SER A 64 11.33 2.75 -10.77
C SER A 64 12.74 2.16 -10.82
N ARG A 65 13.64 2.86 -11.50
CA ARG A 65 15.01 2.40 -11.73
C ARG A 65 16.01 3.46 -11.30
N MET A 66 17.16 2.98 -10.85
CA MET A 66 18.29 3.82 -10.50
C MET A 66 19.59 3.24 -11.07
N ARG A 67 20.57 4.09 -11.29
CA ARG A 67 21.94 3.69 -11.62
C ARG A 67 22.92 4.56 -10.86
N PHE A 68 24.12 4.04 -10.63
CA PHE A 68 25.23 4.81 -10.07
C PHE A 68 25.96 5.56 -11.19
N VAL A 69 26.40 6.79 -10.91
CA VAL A 69 27.14 7.62 -11.88
C VAL A 69 28.50 6.98 -12.17
N ASP A 70 29.17 6.53 -11.11
CA ASP A 70 30.43 5.78 -11.21
C ASP A 70 30.15 4.29 -10.97
N ASP A 71 29.57 3.62 -11.98
CA ASP A 71 29.16 2.22 -11.88
C ASP A 71 30.36 1.26 -11.97
N VAL A 72 31.17 1.24 -10.93
CA VAL A 72 32.36 0.38 -10.81
C VAL A 72 32.02 -1.12 -10.90
N HIS A 73 30.78 -1.49 -10.58
CA HIS A 73 30.31 -2.87 -10.59
C HIS A 73 29.56 -3.27 -11.87
N GLU A 74 29.41 -2.33 -12.80
CA GLU A 74 28.67 -2.55 -14.07
C GLU A 74 27.23 -3.02 -13.84
N LEU A 75 26.53 -2.46 -12.83
CA LEU A 75 25.18 -2.84 -12.46
C LEU A 75 24.14 -2.36 -13.48
N GLY A 76 24.43 -1.25 -14.15
CA GLY A 76 23.48 -0.60 -15.05
C GLY A 76 22.22 -0.10 -14.30
N TRP A 77 21.07 -0.23 -14.93
CA TRP A 77 19.79 0.16 -14.34
C TRP A 77 19.22 -0.93 -13.43
N ILE A 78 19.23 -0.69 -12.14
CA ILE A 78 18.67 -1.60 -11.11
C ILE A 78 17.35 -1.08 -10.56
N PRO A 79 16.47 -1.95 -10.02
CA PRO A 79 15.26 -1.50 -9.31
C PRO A 79 15.60 -0.59 -8.15
N THR A 80 14.77 0.41 -7.88
CA THR A 80 14.83 1.13 -6.61
C THR A 80 14.23 0.24 -5.50
N PRO A 81 14.62 0.42 -4.23
CA PRO A 81 14.13 -0.41 -3.13
C PRO A 81 12.61 -0.37 -2.92
N GLN A 82 11.95 0.64 -3.42
CA GLN A 82 10.50 0.83 -3.32
C GLN A 82 9.74 0.45 -4.60
N GLU A 83 10.40 -0.11 -5.62
CA GLU A 83 9.72 -0.54 -6.83
C GLU A 83 8.69 -1.62 -6.52
N GLN A 84 7.44 -1.37 -6.89
CA GLN A 84 6.37 -2.36 -6.92
C GLN A 84 5.70 -2.28 -8.29
N ARG A 85 5.85 -3.31 -9.11
CA ARG A 85 5.33 -3.30 -10.49
C ARG A 85 3.82 -3.33 -10.55
N TYR A 86 3.16 -3.80 -9.50
CA TYR A 86 1.71 -3.77 -9.39
C TYR A 86 1.26 -3.67 -7.93
N ASN A 87 0.17 -2.95 -7.74
CA ASN A 87 -0.56 -2.86 -6.48
C ASN A 87 -2.05 -2.79 -6.80
N LEU A 88 -2.82 -3.73 -6.29
CA LEU A 88 -4.27 -3.77 -6.39
C LEU A 88 -4.87 -3.63 -5.01
N THR A 89 -5.78 -2.69 -4.83
CA THR A 89 -6.57 -2.55 -3.62
C THR A 89 -8.04 -2.48 -3.98
N LEU A 90 -8.83 -3.30 -3.33
CA LEU A 90 -10.29 -3.31 -3.40
C LEU A 90 -10.82 -2.91 -2.03
N TYR A 91 -11.78 -2.03 -2.02
CA TYR A 91 -12.54 -1.68 -0.82
C TYR A 91 -14.02 -1.69 -1.15
N PHE A 92 -14.73 -2.49 -0.42
CA PHE A 92 -16.18 -2.61 -0.52
C PHE A 92 -16.81 -2.36 0.84
N GLN A 93 -17.89 -1.60 0.85
CA GLN A 93 -18.72 -1.47 2.05
C GLN A 93 -20.21 -1.50 1.69
N ASP A 94 -21.00 -1.97 2.63
CA ASP A 94 -22.44 -2.01 2.51
C ASP A 94 -23.11 -1.95 3.88
N TYR A 95 -24.36 -1.55 3.90
CA TYR A 95 -25.20 -1.59 5.07
C TYR A 95 -25.82 -2.98 5.27
N LEU A 96 -26.00 -3.38 6.53
CA LEU A 96 -26.78 -4.58 6.80
C LEU A 96 -28.22 -4.39 6.38
N PRO A 97 -28.81 -5.32 5.62
CA PRO A 97 -30.22 -5.27 5.26
C PRO A 97 -31.10 -5.11 6.52
N GLN A 98 -32.06 -4.19 6.48
CA GLN A 98 -32.97 -3.84 7.59
C GLN A 98 -32.33 -3.20 8.83
N LEU A 99 -31.00 -3.03 8.87
CA LEU A 99 -30.26 -2.45 9.99
C LEU A 99 -29.27 -1.37 9.48
N PRO A 100 -29.77 -0.24 8.95
CA PRO A 100 -28.93 0.76 8.28
C PRO A 100 -27.92 1.47 9.22
N GLN A 101 -28.05 1.30 10.52
CA GLN A 101 -27.09 1.77 11.51
C GLN A 101 -25.81 0.92 11.55
N TYR A 102 -25.82 -0.28 10.97
CA TYR A 102 -24.67 -1.17 10.86
C TYR A 102 -24.12 -1.16 9.44
N LYS A 103 -22.82 -0.99 9.33
CA LYS A 103 -22.10 -1.04 8.08
C LYS A 103 -20.99 -2.08 8.17
N LEU A 104 -20.91 -2.93 7.14
CA LEU A 104 -19.81 -3.88 6.98
C LEU A 104 -18.86 -3.37 5.90
N HIS A 105 -17.59 -3.67 6.03
CA HIS A 105 -16.62 -3.41 4.98
C HIS A 105 -15.61 -4.55 4.84
N LEU A 106 -15.12 -4.71 3.62
CA LEU A 106 -14.12 -5.66 3.23
C LEU A 106 -13.04 -4.93 2.45
N LYS A 107 -11.78 -5.17 2.79
CA LYS A 107 -10.63 -4.65 2.07
C LYS A 107 -9.75 -5.80 1.62
N PHE A 108 -9.36 -5.77 0.37
CA PHE A 108 -8.38 -6.69 -0.20
C PHE A 108 -7.19 -5.89 -0.73
N ILE A 109 -5.99 -6.35 -0.42
CA ILE A 109 -4.74 -5.78 -0.93
C ILE A 109 -3.92 -6.92 -1.53
N TRP A 110 -3.41 -6.67 -2.75
CA TRP A 110 -2.45 -7.54 -3.40
C TRP A 110 -1.41 -6.68 -4.10
N SER A 111 -0.17 -6.83 -3.73
CA SER A 111 0.94 -6.09 -4.35
C SER A 111 2.16 -6.98 -4.52
N GLU A 112 3.00 -6.60 -5.47
CA GLU A 112 4.31 -7.21 -5.60
C GLU A 112 5.15 -7.00 -4.33
N GLY A 113 5.95 -7.99 -3.99
CA GLY A 113 6.93 -7.85 -2.91
C GLY A 113 8.04 -6.86 -3.27
N LEU A 114 8.57 -6.19 -2.27
CA LEU A 114 9.64 -5.21 -2.48
C LEU A 114 10.94 -5.88 -2.95
N PRO A 115 11.74 -5.18 -3.76
CA PRO A 115 13.09 -5.64 -4.12
C PRO A 115 13.99 -5.74 -2.89
N TYR A 116 14.83 -6.77 -2.87
CA TYR A 116 15.87 -6.90 -1.86
C TYR A 116 17.22 -7.22 -2.50
N GLY A 117 18.32 -6.87 -1.80
CA GLY A 117 19.68 -7.18 -2.19
C GLY A 117 20.22 -8.36 -1.39
N TYR A 118 21.11 -9.14 -1.98
CA TYR A 118 21.86 -10.15 -1.26
C TYR A 118 23.00 -9.50 -0.50
N PRO A 119 23.25 -9.88 0.78
CA PRO A 119 24.31 -9.29 1.57
C PRO A 119 25.67 -9.57 0.96
N ARG A 120 26.57 -8.59 1.02
CA ARG A 120 27.95 -8.67 0.53
C ARG A 120 28.09 -8.98 -0.98
N ASN A 121 27.02 -8.82 -1.75
CA ASN A 121 27.05 -9.00 -3.20
C ASN A 121 26.46 -7.78 -3.90
N GLU A 122 27.33 -6.81 -4.17
CA GLU A 122 26.91 -5.57 -4.84
C GLU A 122 26.33 -5.80 -6.23
N LYS A 123 26.77 -6.84 -6.93
CA LYS A 123 26.24 -7.19 -8.27
C LYS A 123 24.81 -7.69 -8.25
N MET A 124 24.31 -8.11 -7.09
CA MET A 124 22.92 -8.59 -6.92
C MET A 124 22.07 -7.62 -6.10
N ARG A 125 22.45 -6.35 -6.11
CA ARG A 125 21.73 -5.30 -5.39
C ARG A 125 20.33 -5.11 -5.97
N TYR A 126 19.30 -5.28 -5.13
CA TYR A 126 17.87 -5.14 -5.48
C TYR A 126 17.38 -6.03 -6.64
N LEU A 127 18.07 -7.10 -6.97
CA LEU A 127 17.64 -8.03 -8.02
C LEU A 127 16.70 -9.11 -7.51
N GLY A 128 16.67 -9.39 -6.22
CA GLY A 128 15.69 -10.27 -5.60
C GLY A 128 14.37 -9.55 -5.35
N HIS A 129 13.26 -10.29 -5.39
CA HIS A 129 11.93 -9.79 -5.01
C HIS A 129 11.38 -10.65 -3.88
N MET A 130 10.82 -10.02 -2.86
CA MET A 130 10.06 -10.72 -1.83
C MET A 130 8.80 -11.34 -2.43
N GLY A 131 8.20 -12.28 -1.72
CA GLY A 131 6.89 -12.80 -2.11
C GLY A 131 5.83 -11.71 -2.10
N ASP A 132 4.79 -11.91 -2.89
CA ASP A 132 3.67 -10.98 -2.99
C ASP A 132 3.06 -10.69 -1.61
N TYR A 133 2.76 -9.42 -1.36
CA TYR A 133 1.98 -9.01 -0.21
C TYR A 133 0.50 -9.21 -0.48
N ARG A 134 -0.18 -9.94 0.40
CA ARG A 134 -1.62 -10.21 0.29
C ARG A 134 -2.28 -10.01 1.63
N ARG A 135 -3.42 -9.31 1.64
CA ARG A 135 -4.17 -9.10 2.89
C ARG A 135 -5.66 -8.96 2.62
N VAL A 136 -6.45 -9.62 3.42
CA VAL A 136 -7.90 -9.42 3.51
C VAL A 136 -8.22 -8.89 4.90
N ASP A 137 -8.90 -7.77 4.95
CA ASP A 137 -9.42 -7.18 6.19
C ASP A 137 -10.94 -7.16 6.12
N ILE A 138 -11.58 -7.40 7.25
CA ILE A 138 -13.02 -7.25 7.39
C ILE A 138 -13.30 -6.40 8.62
N GLY A 139 -14.31 -5.56 8.53
CA GLY A 139 -14.72 -4.77 9.67
C GLY A 139 -16.21 -4.49 9.68
N ALA A 140 -16.67 -4.10 10.83
CA ALA A 140 -18.04 -3.69 11.08
C ALA A 140 -18.06 -2.40 11.87
N SER A 141 -18.97 -1.50 11.53
CA SER A 141 -19.20 -0.28 12.29
C SER A 141 -20.68 -0.13 12.64
N ARG A 142 -20.94 0.47 13.78
CA ARG A 142 -22.28 0.87 14.19
C ARG A 142 -22.30 2.37 14.47
N THR A 143 -23.25 3.06 13.84
CA THR A 143 -23.52 4.46 14.11
C THR A 143 -24.71 4.57 15.07
N PHE A 144 -24.52 5.35 16.13
CA PHE A 144 -25.55 5.70 17.11
C PHE A 144 -25.98 7.14 16.84
N SER A 145 -27.28 7.36 16.74
CA SER A 145 -27.85 8.69 16.50
C SER A 145 -29.20 8.84 17.19
N ALA A 146 -29.65 10.07 17.35
CA ALA A 146 -30.96 10.36 17.96
C ALA A 146 -32.14 9.80 17.16
N SER A 147 -31.93 9.47 15.87
CA SER A 147 -32.94 8.84 15.03
C SER A 147 -33.08 7.34 15.27
N THR A 148 -31.98 6.65 15.58
CA THR A 148 -31.94 5.20 15.78
C THR A 148 -31.99 4.78 17.24
N ASP A 149 -31.43 5.59 18.15
CA ASP A 149 -31.21 5.23 19.54
C ASP A 149 -31.89 6.22 20.49
N LYS A 150 -32.98 5.76 21.17
CA LYS A 150 -33.81 6.61 22.04
C LYS A 150 -33.03 7.32 23.16
N TRP A 151 -31.93 6.70 23.66
CA TRP A 151 -31.10 7.27 24.71
C TRP A 151 -30.26 8.47 24.21
N MET A 152 -29.91 8.49 22.91
CA MET A 152 -29.20 9.61 22.28
C MET A 152 -30.00 10.91 22.26
N LYS A 153 -31.33 10.84 22.28
CA LYS A 153 -32.19 12.02 22.36
C LYS A 153 -32.00 12.84 23.63
N LYS A 154 -31.38 12.26 24.67
CA LYS A 154 -31.08 12.92 25.92
C LYS A 154 -29.73 13.65 25.92
N THR A 155 -28.87 13.39 24.92
CA THR A 155 -27.57 14.04 24.80
C THR A 155 -27.72 15.35 24.02
N LYS A 156 -27.48 16.49 24.67
CA LYS A 156 -27.69 17.81 24.06
C LYS A 156 -26.55 18.30 23.18
N HIS A 157 -25.37 17.64 23.23
CA HIS A 157 -24.13 18.13 22.62
C HIS A 157 -23.50 17.16 21.62
N VAL A 158 -24.11 15.98 21.40
CA VAL A 158 -23.58 14.96 20.49
C VAL A 158 -24.73 14.50 19.60
N ASP A 159 -24.62 14.77 18.29
CA ASP A 159 -25.63 14.39 17.30
C ASP A 159 -25.53 12.92 16.92
N SER A 160 -24.29 12.43 16.79
CA SER A 160 -24.01 11.01 16.49
C SER A 160 -22.61 10.63 16.91
N TRP A 161 -22.38 9.35 17.11
CA TRP A 161 -21.05 8.75 17.26
C TRP A 161 -21.05 7.34 16.69
N SER A 162 -19.89 6.80 16.36
CA SER A 162 -19.76 5.47 15.81
C SER A 162 -18.67 4.67 16.50
N VAL A 163 -18.87 3.36 16.53
CA VAL A 163 -17.85 2.39 16.93
C VAL A 163 -17.55 1.51 15.73
N GLN A 164 -16.27 1.28 15.48
CA GLN A 164 -15.79 0.41 14.42
C GLN A 164 -14.88 -0.64 15.01
N PHE A 165 -15.01 -1.86 14.50
CA PHE A 165 -14.17 -2.99 14.82
C PHE A 165 -13.61 -3.58 13.53
N ASP A 166 -12.29 -3.78 13.48
CA ASP A 166 -11.58 -4.29 12.31
C ASP A 166 -10.75 -5.52 12.67
N VAL A 167 -10.78 -6.52 11.80
CA VAL A 167 -9.90 -7.67 11.81
C VAL A 167 -8.99 -7.58 10.59
N PHE A 168 -7.69 -7.40 10.84
CA PHE A 168 -6.69 -7.33 9.79
C PHE A 168 -6.13 -8.71 9.47
N ASN A 169 -5.82 -8.93 8.19
CA ASN A 169 -5.25 -10.18 7.70
C ASN A 169 -6.06 -11.41 8.11
N LEU A 170 -7.37 -11.36 7.86
CA LEU A 170 -8.34 -12.39 8.24
C LEU A 170 -7.93 -13.80 7.80
N VAL A 171 -7.31 -13.92 6.63
CA VAL A 171 -6.87 -15.20 6.05
C VAL A 171 -5.56 -15.70 6.68
N GLY A 172 -4.85 -14.85 7.42
CA GLY A 172 -3.59 -15.20 8.06
C GLY A 172 -2.44 -15.42 7.08
N TRP A 173 -2.43 -14.75 5.91
CA TRP A 173 -1.31 -14.85 4.98
C TRP A 173 -0.02 -14.37 5.62
N ASN A 174 1.03 -15.17 5.46
CA ASN A 174 2.35 -14.82 5.93
C ASN A 174 3.04 -13.86 4.95
N ASN A 175 2.96 -12.57 5.23
CA ASN A 175 3.57 -11.53 4.44
C ASN A 175 5.01 -11.30 4.90
N MET A 176 5.94 -11.45 3.97
CA MET A 176 7.36 -11.23 4.26
C MET A 176 7.68 -9.73 4.25
N ASN A 177 8.39 -9.28 5.27
CA ASN A 177 8.76 -7.89 5.44
C ASN A 177 10.25 -7.65 5.14
N SER A 178 11.10 -8.64 5.42
CA SER A 178 12.52 -8.62 5.12
C SER A 178 13.12 -10.03 5.26
N TYR A 179 14.36 -10.19 4.82
CA TYR A 179 15.16 -11.39 5.04
C TYR A 179 16.24 -11.10 6.07
N ASP A 180 16.39 -11.99 7.05
CA ASP A 180 17.54 -12.04 7.93
C ASP A 180 18.57 -13.05 7.39
N TRP A 181 19.80 -12.59 7.23
CA TRP A 181 20.88 -13.42 6.71
C TRP A 181 21.73 -13.94 7.88
N VAL A 182 21.66 -15.24 8.09
CA VAL A 182 22.47 -15.91 9.12
C VAL A 182 23.69 -16.53 8.45
N THR A 183 24.89 -16.13 8.88
CA THR A 183 26.15 -16.81 8.49
C THR A 183 26.28 -18.06 9.35
N ALA A 184 26.29 -19.22 8.72
CA ALA A 184 26.63 -20.48 9.36
C ALA A 184 28.16 -20.58 9.54
#